data_e25a35e278a71f1f050000cd60df6377
#
_entry.id   e25a35e278a71f1f050000cd60df6377
#
_cell.length_a   1.000
_cell.length_b   1.000
_cell.length_c   1.000
_cell.angle_alpha   90.00
_cell.angle_beta   90.00
_cell.angle_gamma   90.00
#
_symmetry.space_group_name_H-M   'P 1'
#
loop_
_entity.id
_entity.type
_entity.pdbx_description
1 polymer ?
#
loop_
_entity_poly.entity_id
_entity_poly.type
_entity_poly.pdbx_seq_one_letter_code
_entity_poly.pdbx_strand_id
1 'polypeptide(L)'
;MGSDIFESYCGSMIASIAIAYTLGSTDMMMLPLLLASVGLIASILGIFIVKLQSAKEPASALRSGTLLAPVIFVIFAWFLIQSLPGASNAVWWCVIAGAVGGVLIGLITEYYTGGKPVKDIAESGETGSATVMISGLAVGMESVVIPIIVLAAIIFISTGLSGVYGVGIAAVGMLSTVGITMAIDAYGPVADNAGGIAEMSGMGKEVRDITDSLDELGNTTAAIGKGFAIGAAALAA
;
A
#
# COMPACT_ATOMS: atom_id res chain seq x y z
N MET A 1 10.15 7.65 1.37
CA MET A 1 8.92 6.84 1.21
C MET A 1 8.46 6.84 -0.24
N GLY A 2 8.01 7.96 -0.83
CA GLY A 2 7.52 7.95 -2.20
C GLY A 2 8.47 7.38 -3.25
N SER A 3 9.78 7.65 -3.14
CA SER A 3 10.78 7.05 -4.03
C SER A 3 10.90 5.53 -3.90
N ASP A 4 10.78 5.02 -2.69
CA ASP A 4 10.82 3.60 -2.35
C ASP A 4 9.62 2.82 -2.97
N ILE A 5 8.42 3.39 -2.84
CA ILE A 5 7.21 2.83 -3.47
C ILE A 5 7.32 2.86 -5.00
N PHE A 6 7.81 3.97 -5.56
CA PHE A 6 8.01 4.13 -6.99
C PHE A 6 9.04 3.15 -7.55
N GLU A 7 10.18 2.98 -6.85
CA GLU A 7 11.21 2.01 -7.22
C GLU A 7 10.66 0.58 -7.26
N SER A 8 9.94 0.16 -6.20
CA SER A 8 9.31 -1.16 -6.13
C SER A 8 8.31 -1.38 -7.26
N TYR A 9 7.57 -0.33 -7.66
CA TYR A 9 6.61 -0.42 -8.76
C TYR A 9 7.30 -0.57 -10.11
N CYS A 10 8.34 0.24 -10.38
CA CYS A 10 9.14 0.11 -11.58
C CYS A 10 9.83 -1.26 -11.65
N GLY A 11 10.39 -1.74 -10.53
CA GLY A 11 11.00 -3.06 -10.43
C GLY A 11 10.01 -4.18 -10.76
N SER A 12 8.79 -4.13 -10.22
CA SER A 12 7.74 -5.10 -10.51
C SER A 12 7.34 -5.12 -11.98
N MET A 13 7.22 -3.95 -12.61
CA MET A 13 6.94 -3.86 -14.05
C MET A 13 8.08 -4.43 -14.89
N ILE A 14 9.33 -4.06 -14.59
CA ILE A 14 10.52 -4.53 -15.30
C ILE A 14 10.64 -6.05 -15.19
N ALA A 15 10.50 -6.60 -13.98
CA ALA A 15 10.55 -8.04 -13.75
C ALA A 15 9.48 -8.76 -14.56
N SER A 16 8.22 -8.28 -14.53
CA SER A 16 7.13 -8.87 -15.30
C SER A 16 7.36 -8.82 -16.80
N ILE A 17 7.88 -7.70 -17.33
CA ILE A 17 8.22 -7.56 -18.76
C ILE A 17 9.36 -8.50 -19.14
N ALA A 18 10.40 -8.62 -18.32
CA ALA A 18 11.53 -9.50 -18.57
C ALA A 18 11.09 -10.98 -18.64
N ILE A 19 10.22 -11.41 -17.72
CA ILE A 19 9.65 -12.77 -17.74
C ILE A 19 8.80 -12.95 -18.99
N ALA A 20 7.92 -12.01 -19.32
CA ALA A 20 7.06 -12.06 -20.51
C ALA A 20 7.87 -12.13 -21.80
N TYR A 21 9.02 -11.46 -21.87
CA TYR A 21 9.95 -11.55 -22.97
C TYR A 21 10.45 -12.98 -23.19
N THR A 22 10.78 -13.71 -22.12
CA THR A 22 11.20 -15.11 -22.22
C THR A 22 10.06 -16.04 -22.67
N LEU A 23 8.81 -15.65 -22.45
CA LEU A 23 7.62 -16.36 -22.91
C LEU A 23 7.27 -16.05 -24.38
N GLY A 24 7.92 -15.05 -24.99
CA GLY A 24 7.70 -14.68 -26.38
C GLY A 24 6.35 -14.00 -26.66
N SER A 25 5.68 -13.46 -25.67
CA SER A 25 4.36 -12.83 -25.81
C SER A 25 4.42 -11.33 -25.69
N THR A 26 4.17 -10.62 -26.77
CA THR A 26 4.11 -9.15 -26.79
C THR A 26 2.98 -8.61 -25.92
N ASP A 27 1.81 -9.26 -25.93
CA ASP A 27 0.66 -8.84 -25.12
C ASP A 27 1.02 -8.90 -23.62
N MET A 28 1.70 -9.98 -23.21
CA MET A 28 2.14 -10.12 -21.82
C MET A 28 3.24 -9.12 -21.44
N MET A 29 4.11 -8.70 -22.38
CA MET A 29 5.08 -7.64 -22.12
C MET A 29 4.41 -6.26 -21.97
N MET A 30 3.33 -6.01 -22.70
CA MET A 30 2.58 -4.75 -22.61
C MET A 30 1.68 -4.68 -21.37
N LEU A 31 1.21 -5.80 -20.89
CA LEU A 31 0.21 -5.87 -19.81
C LEU A 31 0.62 -5.13 -18.53
N PRO A 32 1.85 -5.23 -17.97
CA PRO A 32 2.25 -4.48 -16.79
C PRO A 32 2.11 -2.96 -16.96
N LEU A 33 2.47 -2.43 -18.12
CA LEU A 33 2.36 -0.99 -18.44
C LEU A 33 0.90 -0.55 -18.59
N LEU A 34 0.07 -1.38 -19.20
CA LEU A 34 -1.35 -1.12 -19.34
C LEU A 34 -2.06 -1.19 -17.98
N LEU A 35 -1.70 -2.15 -17.12
CA LEU A 35 -2.19 -2.22 -15.73
C LEU A 35 -1.78 -0.98 -14.93
N ALA A 36 -0.54 -0.50 -15.11
CA ALA A 36 -0.09 0.74 -14.48
C ALA A 36 -0.93 1.96 -14.93
N SER A 37 -1.26 2.04 -16.22
CA SER A 37 -2.09 3.12 -16.75
C SER A 37 -3.51 3.08 -16.18
N VAL A 38 -4.11 1.89 -16.09
CA VAL A 38 -5.43 1.68 -15.47
C VAL A 38 -5.39 1.99 -13.97
N GLY A 39 -4.30 1.59 -13.29
CA GLY A 39 -4.08 1.88 -11.87
C GLY A 39 -3.97 3.38 -11.59
N LEU A 40 -3.34 4.14 -12.49
CA LEU A 40 -3.30 5.60 -12.41
C LEU A 40 -4.70 6.22 -12.50
N ILE A 41 -5.52 5.75 -13.44
CA ILE A 41 -6.91 6.20 -13.56
C ILE A 41 -7.70 5.87 -12.29
N ALA A 42 -7.58 4.65 -11.77
CA ALA A 42 -8.22 4.24 -10.53
C ALA A 42 -7.76 5.09 -9.33
N SER A 43 -6.47 5.43 -9.26
CA SER A 43 -5.92 6.32 -8.23
C SER A 43 -6.49 7.74 -8.32
N ILE A 44 -6.60 8.30 -9.52
CA ILE A 44 -7.21 9.63 -9.73
C ILE A 44 -8.67 9.62 -9.25
N LEU A 45 -9.44 8.58 -9.61
CA LEU A 45 -10.82 8.43 -9.13
C LEU A 45 -10.87 8.30 -7.60
N GLY A 46 -9.95 7.53 -7.00
CA GLY A 46 -9.81 7.41 -5.55
C GLY A 46 -9.53 8.75 -4.86
N ILE A 47 -8.65 9.58 -5.43
CA ILE A 47 -8.36 10.93 -4.92
C ILE A 47 -9.62 11.82 -4.98
N PHE A 48 -10.40 11.74 -6.05
CA PHE A 48 -11.68 12.46 -6.12
C PHE A 48 -12.67 12.01 -5.05
N ILE A 49 -12.74 10.70 -4.75
CA ILE A 49 -13.58 10.16 -3.67
C ILE A 49 -13.14 10.73 -2.32
N VAL A 50 -11.83 10.72 -2.03
CA VAL A 50 -11.28 11.34 -0.80
C VAL A 50 -11.68 12.80 -0.72
N LYS A 51 -11.49 13.56 -1.79
CA LYS A 51 -11.83 15.00 -1.83
C LYS A 51 -13.32 15.26 -1.53
N LEU A 52 -14.22 14.42 -2.02
CA LEU A 52 -15.64 14.56 -1.78
C LEU A 52 -16.06 14.23 -0.34
N GLN A 53 -15.28 13.39 0.35
CA GLN A 53 -15.59 12.94 1.71
C GLN A 53 -14.80 13.68 2.80
N SER A 54 -13.70 14.36 2.47
CA SER A 54 -12.76 14.98 3.42
C SER A 54 -13.37 16.04 4.34
N ALA A 55 -14.52 16.61 3.96
CA ALA A 55 -15.20 17.63 4.77
C ALA A 55 -15.81 17.11 6.08
N LYS A 56 -15.96 15.78 6.24
CA LYS A 56 -16.60 15.17 7.42
C LYS A 56 -15.57 14.60 8.40
N GLU A 57 -14.69 13.74 7.94
CA GLU A 57 -13.70 13.06 8.78
C GLU A 57 -12.50 12.64 7.92
N PRO A 58 -11.32 13.26 8.08
CA PRO A 58 -10.16 13.02 7.22
C PRO A 58 -9.72 11.55 7.18
N ALA A 59 -9.65 10.88 8.34
CA ALA A 59 -9.24 9.47 8.45
C ALA A 59 -10.15 8.53 7.65
N SER A 60 -11.46 8.70 7.81
CA SER A 60 -12.47 7.91 7.08
C SER A 60 -12.42 8.16 5.57
N ALA A 61 -12.20 9.41 5.16
CA ALA A 61 -12.06 9.78 3.75
C ALA A 61 -10.84 9.12 3.11
N LEU A 62 -9.67 9.19 3.76
CA LEU A 62 -8.43 8.55 3.28
C LEU A 62 -8.60 7.04 3.17
N ARG A 63 -9.19 6.41 4.18
CA ARG A 63 -9.46 4.96 4.19
C ARG A 63 -10.40 4.55 3.06
N SER A 64 -11.46 5.31 2.81
CA SER A 64 -12.40 5.07 1.71
C SER A 64 -11.69 5.10 0.35
N GLY A 65 -10.84 6.09 0.10
CA GLY A 65 -10.08 6.18 -1.13
C GLY A 65 -9.13 5.00 -1.31
N THR A 66 -8.40 4.64 -0.26
CA THR A 66 -7.45 3.52 -0.26
C THR A 66 -8.12 2.17 -0.51
N LEU A 67 -9.35 1.96 -0.04
CA LEU A 67 -10.07 0.71 -0.23
C LEU A 67 -10.82 0.65 -1.56
N LEU A 68 -11.37 1.78 -2.03
CA LEU A 68 -12.16 1.81 -3.27
C LEU A 68 -11.29 1.84 -4.53
N ALA A 69 -10.13 2.47 -4.51
CA ALA A 69 -9.25 2.51 -5.68
C ALA A 69 -8.81 1.11 -6.17
N PRO A 70 -8.39 0.16 -5.30
CA PRO A 70 -8.11 -1.21 -5.73
C PRO A 70 -9.33 -1.94 -6.32
N VAL A 71 -10.52 -1.68 -5.82
CA VAL A 71 -11.75 -2.28 -6.36
C VAL A 71 -12.02 -1.77 -7.78
N ILE A 72 -11.93 -0.46 -7.99
CA ILE A 72 -12.07 0.17 -9.32
C ILE A 72 -10.99 -0.38 -10.26
N PHE A 73 -9.75 -0.47 -9.79
CA PHE A 73 -8.64 -1.03 -10.56
C PHE A 73 -8.91 -2.47 -11.01
N VAL A 74 -9.31 -3.36 -10.11
CA VAL A 74 -9.58 -4.78 -10.41
C VAL A 74 -10.68 -4.92 -11.47
N ILE A 75 -11.72 -4.08 -11.40
CA ILE A 75 -12.80 -4.06 -12.41
C ILE A 75 -12.26 -3.63 -13.77
N PHE A 76 -11.49 -2.55 -13.83
CA PHE A 76 -10.92 -2.06 -15.08
C PHE A 76 -9.86 -3.04 -15.64
N ALA A 77 -9.06 -3.66 -14.78
CA ALA A 77 -8.10 -4.70 -15.16
C ALA A 77 -8.79 -5.91 -15.81
N TRP A 78 -10.01 -6.26 -15.38
CA TRP A 78 -10.79 -7.30 -16.03
C TRP A 78 -11.05 -6.98 -17.50
N PHE A 79 -11.62 -5.81 -17.78
CA PHE A 79 -11.92 -5.40 -19.17
C PHE A 79 -10.64 -5.28 -20.01
N LEU A 80 -9.55 -4.77 -19.43
CA LEU A 80 -8.27 -4.68 -20.09
C LEU A 80 -7.74 -6.07 -20.50
N ILE A 81 -7.71 -7.01 -19.55
CA ILE A 81 -7.19 -8.37 -19.79
C ILE A 81 -8.04 -9.10 -20.82
N GLN A 82 -9.37 -8.93 -20.80
CA GLN A 82 -10.25 -9.53 -21.82
C GLN A 82 -10.01 -8.96 -23.23
N SER A 83 -9.46 -7.75 -23.34
CA SER A 83 -9.13 -7.13 -24.63
C SER A 83 -7.80 -7.61 -25.24
N LEU A 84 -6.99 -8.35 -24.48
CA LEU A 84 -5.67 -8.86 -24.90
C LEU A 84 -5.75 -10.35 -25.24
N PRO A 85 -5.63 -10.75 -26.52
CA PRO A 85 -5.76 -12.16 -26.93
C PRO A 85 -4.74 -13.11 -26.29
N GLY A 86 -3.54 -12.57 -25.94
CA GLY A 86 -2.46 -13.34 -25.30
C GLY A 86 -2.58 -13.48 -23.77
N ALA A 87 -3.56 -12.82 -23.15
CA ALA A 87 -3.74 -12.87 -21.70
C ALA A 87 -4.89 -13.80 -21.30
N SER A 88 -4.67 -14.65 -20.30
CA SER A 88 -5.69 -15.57 -19.80
C SER A 88 -6.39 -15.00 -18.54
N ASN A 89 -7.57 -15.54 -18.22
CA ASN A 89 -8.27 -15.20 -16.97
C ASN A 89 -7.44 -15.53 -15.71
N ALA A 90 -6.50 -16.47 -15.78
CA ALA A 90 -5.59 -16.79 -14.69
C ALA A 90 -4.73 -15.59 -14.30
N VAL A 91 -4.34 -14.77 -15.27
CA VAL A 91 -3.56 -13.54 -15.03
C VAL A 91 -4.37 -12.51 -14.24
N TRP A 92 -5.68 -12.38 -14.51
CA TRP A 92 -6.56 -11.51 -13.72
C TRP A 92 -6.67 -11.96 -12.25
N TRP A 93 -6.73 -13.26 -12.00
CA TRP A 93 -6.70 -13.76 -10.63
C TRP A 93 -5.39 -13.47 -9.92
N CYS A 94 -4.25 -13.42 -10.65
CA CYS A 94 -2.98 -12.95 -10.08
C CYS A 94 -3.05 -11.46 -9.70
N VAL A 95 -3.68 -10.62 -10.54
CA VAL A 95 -3.93 -9.19 -10.21
C VAL A 95 -4.74 -9.08 -8.92
N ILE A 96 -5.82 -9.86 -8.78
CA ILE A 96 -6.64 -9.87 -7.56
C ILE A 96 -5.81 -10.32 -6.36
N ALA A 97 -5.04 -11.40 -6.48
CA ALA A 97 -4.21 -11.89 -5.39
C ALA A 97 -3.25 -10.81 -4.87
N GLY A 98 -2.61 -10.06 -5.79
CA GLY A 98 -1.77 -8.92 -5.44
C GLY A 98 -2.54 -7.77 -4.79
N ALA A 99 -3.65 -7.33 -5.39
CA ALA A 99 -4.44 -6.22 -4.88
C ALA A 99 -5.04 -6.51 -3.50
N VAL A 100 -5.63 -7.70 -3.32
CA VAL A 100 -6.17 -8.14 -2.02
C VAL A 100 -5.07 -8.31 -1.00
N GLY A 101 -3.94 -8.92 -1.38
CA GLY A 101 -2.80 -9.09 -0.49
C GLY A 101 -2.21 -7.76 -0.04
N GLY A 102 -2.13 -6.77 -0.94
CA GLY A 102 -1.74 -5.41 -0.59
C GLY A 102 -2.67 -4.79 0.45
N VAL A 103 -3.98 -4.84 0.23
CA VAL A 103 -4.98 -4.34 1.20
C VAL A 103 -4.82 -5.04 2.56
N LEU A 104 -4.65 -6.36 2.58
CA LEU A 104 -4.45 -7.11 3.82
C LEU A 104 -3.17 -6.67 4.55
N ILE A 105 -2.04 -6.55 3.84
CA ILE A 105 -0.78 -6.06 4.43
C ILE A 105 -0.97 -4.65 4.98
N GLY A 106 -1.68 -3.78 4.26
CA GLY A 106 -1.99 -2.43 4.71
C GLY A 106 -2.79 -2.41 6.02
N LEU A 107 -3.86 -3.19 6.11
CA LEU A 107 -4.69 -3.29 7.33
C LEU A 107 -3.93 -3.86 8.52
N ILE A 108 -3.06 -4.85 8.29
CA ILE A 108 -2.20 -5.43 9.32
C ILE A 108 -1.19 -4.39 9.81
N THR A 109 -0.59 -3.65 8.88
CA THR A 109 0.34 -2.57 9.22
C THR A 109 -0.35 -1.48 10.03
N GLU A 110 -1.57 -1.06 9.64
CA GLU A 110 -2.39 -0.11 10.39
C GLU A 110 -2.62 -0.58 11.83
N TYR A 111 -2.96 -1.86 12.03
CA TYR A 111 -3.17 -2.44 13.35
C TYR A 111 -1.92 -2.37 14.24
N TYR A 112 -0.74 -2.71 13.69
CA TYR A 112 0.51 -2.71 14.45
C TYR A 112 1.12 -1.32 14.63
N THR A 113 0.72 -0.31 13.86
CA THR A 113 1.29 1.06 13.92
C THR A 113 0.37 2.10 14.54
N GLY A 114 -0.94 1.88 14.57
CA GLY A 114 -1.92 2.79 15.15
C GLY A 114 -2.89 2.11 16.14
N GLY A 115 -2.83 0.79 16.27
CA GLY A 115 -3.76 0.01 17.07
C GLY A 115 -3.29 -0.28 18.49
N LYS A 116 -3.86 -1.33 19.07
CA LYS A 116 -3.57 -1.77 20.44
C LYS A 116 -2.08 -2.05 20.69
N PRO A 117 -1.30 -2.72 19.78
CA PRO A 117 0.11 -3.02 20.05
C PRO A 117 0.96 -1.79 20.38
N VAL A 118 0.72 -0.66 19.69
CA VAL A 118 1.44 0.60 19.99
C VAL A 118 1.05 1.16 21.36
N LYS A 119 -0.21 1.04 21.75
CA LYS A 119 -0.67 1.47 23.07
C LYS A 119 -0.05 0.63 24.18
N ASP A 120 0.03 -0.67 24.00
CA ASP A 120 0.67 -1.60 24.95
C ASP A 120 2.18 -1.27 25.09
N ILE A 121 2.88 -0.87 24.00
CA ILE A 121 4.26 -0.38 24.08
C ILE A 121 4.33 0.92 24.89
N ALA A 122 3.43 1.88 24.65
CA ALA A 122 3.41 3.14 25.38
C ALA A 122 3.16 2.94 26.87
N GLU A 123 2.21 2.06 27.25
CA GLU A 123 1.91 1.69 28.64
C GLU A 123 3.14 1.05 29.33
N SER A 124 3.93 0.26 28.60
CA SER A 124 5.15 -0.33 29.16
C SER A 124 6.19 0.72 29.58
N GLY A 125 6.06 1.96 29.09
CA GLY A 125 6.88 3.11 29.47
C GLY A 125 6.76 3.51 30.93
N GLU A 126 5.63 3.19 31.59
CA GLU A 126 5.44 3.46 33.01
C GLU A 126 6.43 2.66 33.87
N THR A 127 6.92 1.52 33.40
CA THR A 127 7.89 0.67 34.10
C THR A 127 9.35 1.00 33.77
N GLY A 128 9.60 1.73 32.68
CA GLY A 128 10.93 2.23 32.31
C GLY A 128 11.31 2.03 30.85
N SER A 129 12.40 2.68 30.45
CA SER A 129 12.88 2.67 29.05
C SER A 129 13.26 1.28 28.52
N ALA A 130 13.80 0.41 29.39
CA ALA A 130 14.19 -0.94 29.00
C ALA A 130 12.99 -1.80 28.58
N THR A 131 11.87 -1.68 29.30
CA THR A 131 10.62 -2.37 28.99
C THR A 131 10.02 -1.88 27.68
N VAL A 132 10.05 -0.58 27.40
CA VAL A 132 9.63 -0.02 26.10
C VAL A 132 10.44 -0.61 24.95
N MET A 133 11.77 -0.68 25.09
CA MET A 133 12.64 -1.25 24.05
C MET A 133 12.34 -2.72 23.80
N ILE A 134 12.17 -3.52 24.84
CA ILE A 134 11.87 -4.95 24.72
C ILE A 134 10.48 -5.16 24.12
N SER A 135 9.46 -4.45 24.60
CA SER A 135 8.10 -4.51 24.06
C SER A 135 8.05 -4.08 22.59
N GLY A 136 8.72 -2.98 22.24
CA GLY A 136 8.79 -2.50 20.86
C GLY A 136 9.46 -3.49 19.92
N LEU A 137 10.56 -4.11 20.35
CA LEU A 137 11.25 -5.15 19.58
C LEU A 137 10.37 -6.39 19.40
N ALA A 138 9.69 -6.83 20.45
CA ALA A 138 8.80 -8.00 20.42
C ALA A 138 7.63 -7.76 19.45
N VAL A 139 6.95 -6.62 19.57
CA VAL A 139 5.84 -6.24 18.67
C VAL A 139 6.33 -6.07 17.22
N GLY A 140 7.51 -5.47 17.02
CA GLY A 140 8.11 -5.35 15.69
C GLY A 140 8.38 -6.71 15.04
N MET A 141 8.89 -7.69 15.80
CA MET A 141 9.10 -9.06 15.30
C MET A 141 7.77 -9.78 15.03
N GLU A 142 6.76 -9.60 15.88
CA GLU A 142 5.44 -10.19 15.69
C GLU A 142 4.73 -9.63 14.45
N SER A 143 4.87 -8.34 14.20
CA SER A 143 4.16 -7.62 13.13
C SER A 143 4.48 -8.15 11.72
N VAL A 144 5.62 -8.79 11.51
CA VAL A 144 6.02 -9.32 10.19
C VAL A 144 5.45 -10.70 9.88
N VAL A 145 4.92 -11.42 10.87
CA VAL A 145 4.47 -12.82 10.71
C VAL A 145 3.35 -12.93 9.69
N ILE A 146 2.27 -12.16 9.87
CA ILE A 146 1.11 -12.24 8.98
C ILE A 146 1.44 -11.71 7.57
N PRO A 147 2.13 -10.58 7.38
CA PRO A 147 2.61 -10.15 6.06
C PRO A 147 3.40 -11.22 5.32
N ILE A 148 4.32 -11.93 5.97
CA ILE A 148 5.08 -13.02 5.33
C ILE A 148 4.15 -14.15 4.89
N ILE A 149 3.17 -14.53 5.70
CA ILE A 149 2.19 -15.57 5.33
C ILE A 149 1.36 -15.11 4.12
N VAL A 150 0.93 -13.85 4.09
CA VAL A 150 0.19 -13.27 2.95
C VAL A 150 1.05 -13.30 1.68
N LEU A 151 2.31 -12.90 1.76
CA LEU A 151 3.23 -12.96 0.61
C LEU A 151 3.44 -14.38 0.11
N ALA A 152 3.67 -15.33 1.02
CA ALA A 152 3.80 -16.75 0.66
C ALA A 152 2.53 -17.28 -0.03
N ALA A 153 1.35 -16.89 0.44
CA ALA A 153 0.09 -17.26 -0.19
C ALA A 153 -0.06 -16.65 -1.60
N ILE A 154 0.31 -15.38 -1.79
CA ILE A 154 0.30 -14.73 -3.11
C ILE A 154 1.23 -15.47 -4.07
N ILE A 155 2.47 -15.76 -3.65
CA ILE A 155 3.44 -16.50 -4.48
C ILE A 155 2.89 -17.87 -4.85
N PHE A 156 2.36 -18.61 -3.89
CA PHE A 156 1.82 -19.96 -4.11
C PHE A 156 0.64 -19.95 -5.09
N ILE A 157 -0.33 -19.08 -4.87
CA ILE A 157 -1.53 -18.93 -5.71
C ILE A 157 -1.13 -18.49 -7.12
N SER A 158 -0.33 -17.42 -7.23
CA SER A 158 0.03 -16.84 -8.52
C SER A 158 0.93 -17.76 -9.35
N THR A 159 1.84 -18.49 -8.70
CA THR A 159 2.65 -19.51 -9.37
C THR A 159 1.80 -20.66 -9.92
N GLY A 160 0.81 -21.10 -9.15
CA GLY A 160 -0.14 -22.15 -9.58
C GLY A 160 -1.03 -21.70 -10.75
N LEU A 161 -1.34 -20.41 -10.85
CA LEU A 161 -2.22 -19.86 -11.90
C LEU A 161 -1.48 -19.52 -13.20
N SER A 162 -0.32 -18.89 -13.12
CA SER A 162 0.39 -18.33 -14.29
C SER A 162 1.92 -18.41 -14.16
N GLY A 163 2.44 -19.33 -13.36
CA GLY A 163 3.87 -19.48 -13.16
C GLY A 163 4.52 -18.23 -12.55
N VAL A 164 5.81 -18.05 -12.78
CA VAL A 164 6.58 -16.90 -12.26
C VAL A 164 6.05 -15.57 -12.80
N TYR A 165 5.55 -15.54 -14.03
CA TYR A 165 4.90 -14.36 -14.59
C TYR A 165 3.70 -13.90 -13.74
N GLY A 166 2.91 -14.86 -13.23
CA GLY A 166 1.79 -14.56 -12.33
C GLY A 166 2.22 -13.86 -11.04
N VAL A 167 3.38 -14.20 -10.51
CA VAL A 167 3.95 -13.54 -9.31
C VAL A 167 4.32 -12.09 -9.62
N GLY A 168 5.00 -11.84 -10.75
CA GLY A 168 5.30 -10.49 -11.21
C GLY A 168 4.04 -9.64 -11.41
N ILE A 169 3.00 -10.20 -12.03
CA ILE A 169 1.72 -9.51 -12.21
C ILE A 169 0.99 -9.27 -10.88
N ALA A 170 1.10 -10.17 -9.91
CA ALA A 170 0.57 -9.93 -8.57
C ALA A 170 1.30 -8.75 -7.88
N ALA A 171 2.62 -8.63 -8.04
CA ALA A 171 3.37 -7.47 -7.54
C ALA A 171 2.92 -6.16 -8.21
N VAL A 172 2.71 -6.16 -9.54
CA VAL A 172 2.12 -5.01 -10.25
C VAL A 172 0.71 -4.72 -9.75
N GLY A 173 -0.11 -5.75 -9.53
CA GLY A 173 -1.46 -5.63 -8.97
C GLY A 173 -1.48 -5.03 -7.58
N MET A 174 -0.55 -5.40 -6.71
CA MET A 174 -0.39 -4.87 -5.35
C MET A 174 -0.10 -3.37 -5.36
N LEU A 175 0.75 -2.91 -6.28
CA LEU A 175 1.16 -1.50 -6.40
C LEU A 175 0.33 -0.69 -7.41
N SER A 176 -0.70 -1.27 -8.02
CA SER A 176 -1.46 -0.62 -9.09
C SER A 176 -2.09 0.72 -8.67
N THR A 177 -2.46 0.86 -7.40
CA THR A 177 -3.02 2.09 -6.84
C THR A 177 -1.98 2.96 -6.15
N VAL A 178 -0.71 2.83 -6.55
CA VAL A 178 0.40 3.60 -6.01
C VAL A 178 0.17 5.11 -6.08
N GLY A 179 -0.56 5.60 -7.07
CA GLY A 179 -0.85 7.03 -7.23
C GLY A 179 -1.60 7.62 -6.03
N ILE A 180 -2.66 6.97 -5.57
CA ILE A 180 -3.37 7.42 -4.36
C ILE A 180 -2.54 7.16 -3.11
N THR A 181 -1.84 6.04 -3.04
CA THR A 181 -0.97 5.71 -1.89
C THR A 181 0.13 6.75 -1.71
N MET A 182 0.78 7.18 -2.81
CA MET A 182 1.77 8.25 -2.79
C MET A 182 1.19 9.62 -2.44
N ALA A 183 -0.03 9.91 -2.89
CA ALA A 183 -0.71 11.16 -2.51
C ALA A 183 -0.99 11.22 -1.01
N ILE A 184 -1.39 10.09 -0.42
CA ILE A 184 -1.62 9.96 1.02
C ILE A 184 -0.30 9.98 1.78
N ASP A 185 0.75 9.34 1.27
CA ASP A 185 2.09 9.37 1.87
C ASP A 185 2.67 10.80 1.92
N ALA A 186 2.47 11.58 0.86
CA ALA A 186 2.90 12.98 0.80
C ALA A 186 2.15 13.89 1.79
N TYR A 187 0.97 13.51 2.23
CA TYR A 187 0.20 14.21 3.25
C TYR A 187 0.93 14.21 4.61
N GLY A 188 1.56 13.10 5.00
CA GLY A 188 2.24 12.96 6.30
C GLY A 188 3.22 14.09 6.60
N PRO A 189 4.26 14.34 5.76
CA PRO A 189 5.20 15.43 5.96
C PRO A 189 4.56 16.82 5.99
N VAL A 190 3.44 17.02 5.31
CA VAL A 190 2.71 18.31 5.35
C VAL A 190 2.03 18.50 6.72
N ALA A 191 1.40 17.44 7.24
CA ALA A 191 0.75 17.47 8.55
C ALA A 191 1.78 17.66 9.68
N ASP A 192 2.89 16.92 9.66
CA ASP A 192 4.00 17.04 10.61
C ASP A 192 4.58 18.46 10.64
N ASN A 193 4.88 19.04 9.47
CA ASN A 193 5.35 20.42 9.40
C ASN A 193 4.30 21.43 9.90
N ALA A 194 3.02 21.21 9.61
CA ALA A 194 1.96 22.07 10.12
C ALA A 194 1.90 22.04 11.66
N GLY A 195 2.02 20.86 12.26
CA GLY A 195 2.13 20.67 13.72
C GLY A 195 3.33 21.39 14.30
N GLY A 196 4.51 21.22 13.70
CA GLY A 196 5.74 21.90 14.12
C GLY A 196 5.64 23.43 14.04
N ILE A 197 5.03 23.98 12.98
CA ILE A 197 4.80 25.43 12.86
C ILE A 197 3.83 25.91 13.94
N ALA A 198 2.73 25.19 14.19
CA ALA A 198 1.76 25.54 15.22
C ALA A 198 2.40 25.57 16.63
N GLU A 199 3.27 24.60 16.92
CA GLU A 199 4.01 24.53 18.17
C GLU A 199 5.00 25.66 18.32
N MET A 200 5.88 25.86 17.36
CA MET A 200 6.92 26.89 17.40
C MET A 200 6.35 28.32 17.42
N SER A 201 5.17 28.52 16.83
CA SER A 201 4.48 29.81 16.80
C SER A 201 3.65 30.06 18.06
N GLY A 202 3.60 29.11 19.00
CA GLY A 202 2.81 29.25 20.24
C GLY A 202 1.30 29.34 20.01
N MET A 203 0.80 28.69 18.94
CA MET A 203 -0.63 28.65 18.67
C MET A 203 -1.39 27.91 19.78
N GLY A 204 -2.61 28.35 20.05
CA GLY A 204 -3.41 27.81 21.14
C GLY A 204 -3.72 26.31 21.01
N LYS A 205 -4.17 25.72 22.12
CA LYS A 205 -4.46 24.29 22.21
C LYS A 205 -5.43 23.79 21.13
N GLU A 206 -6.44 24.58 20.78
CA GLU A 206 -7.43 24.22 19.75
C GLU A 206 -6.78 23.94 18.39
N VAL A 207 -5.77 24.74 17.98
CA VAL A 207 -5.02 24.54 16.75
C VAL A 207 -4.13 23.30 16.86
N ARG A 208 -3.48 23.12 18.02
CA ARG A 208 -2.61 21.97 18.30
C ARG A 208 -3.39 20.66 18.25
N ASP A 209 -4.57 20.60 18.86
CA ASP A 209 -5.40 19.38 18.86
C ASP A 209 -5.75 18.95 17.43
N ILE A 210 -5.95 19.90 16.51
CA ILE A 210 -6.21 19.61 15.09
C ILE A 210 -4.94 19.13 14.39
N THR A 211 -3.83 19.88 14.51
CA THR A 211 -2.59 19.54 13.82
C THR A 211 -1.99 18.22 14.30
N ASP A 212 -2.04 17.96 15.60
CA ASP A 212 -1.51 16.73 16.20
C ASP A 212 -2.33 15.50 15.76
N SER A 213 -3.65 15.61 15.64
CA SER A 213 -4.50 14.53 15.13
C SER A 213 -4.23 14.24 13.64
N LEU A 214 -3.92 15.25 12.85
CA LEU A 214 -3.56 15.11 11.45
C LEU A 214 -2.17 14.50 11.28
N ASP A 215 -1.21 14.85 12.14
CA ASP A 215 0.13 14.28 12.14
C ASP A 215 0.11 12.77 12.52
N GLU A 216 -0.64 12.38 13.55
CA GLU A 216 -0.83 10.97 13.93
C GLU A 216 -1.35 10.15 12.74
N LEU A 217 -2.34 10.68 12.02
CA LEU A 217 -2.88 10.04 10.81
C LEU A 217 -1.82 9.94 9.71
N GLY A 218 -0.99 10.97 9.52
CA GLY A 218 0.11 10.99 8.55
C GLY A 218 1.15 9.90 8.83
N ASN A 219 1.54 9.73 10.09
CA ASN A 219 2.51 8.71 10.49
C ASN A 219 2.00 7.29 10.24
N THR A 220 0.73 7.01 10.53
CA THR A 220 0.12 5.70 10.27
C THR A 220 0.02 5.41 8.77
N THR A 221 -0.38 6.38 7.96
CA THR A 221 -0.47 6.20 6.50
C THR A 221 0.91 5.98 5.85
N ALA A 222 1.94 6.64 6.38
CA ALA A 222 3.32 6.43 5.95
C ALA A 222 3.80 4.99 6.23
N ALA A 223 3.48 4.42 7.39
CA ALA A 223 3.81 3.04 7.72
C ALA A 223 3.10 2.04 6.78
N ILE A 224 1.83 2.27 6.46
CA ILE A 224 1.06 1.46 5.50
C ILE A 224 1.74 1.46 4.13
N GLY A 225 2.14 2.64 3.63
CA GLY A 225 2.85 2.79 2.36
C GLY A 225 4.15 1.98 2.30
N LYS A 226 4.92 1.93 3.41
CA LYS A 226 6.11 1.07 3.54
C LYS A 226 5.76 -0.41 3.45
N GLY A 227 4.70 -0.85 4.12
CA GLY A 227 4.25 -2.25 4.07
C GLY A 227 3.97 -2.70 2.62
N PHE A 228 3.28 -1.87 1.83
CA PHE A 228 3.04 -2.12 0.41
C PHE A 228 4.34 -2.21 -0.39
N ALA A 229 5.25 -1.24 -0.23
CA ALA A 229 6.50 -1.19 -0.98
C ALA A 229 7.37 -2.42 -0.72
N ILE A 230 7.56 -2.80 0.54
CA ILE A 230 8.37 -3.96 0.92
C ILE A 230 7.72 -5.25 0.43
N GLY A 231 6.39 -5.39 0.58
CA GLY A 231 5.66 -6.56 0.10
C GLY A 231 5.79 -6.76 -1.41
N ALA A 232 5.63 -5.70 -2.18
CA ALA A 232 5.75 -5.77 -3.64
C ALA A 232 7.21 -5.98 -4.10
N ALA A 233 8.19 -5.39 -3.42
CA ALA A 233 9.60 -5.64 -3.68
C ALA A 233 9.96 -7.12 -3.47
N ALA A 234 9.42 -7.74 -2.41
CA ALA A 234 9.62 -9.16 -2.15
C ALA A 234 8.98 -10.07 -3.23
N LEU A 235 7.88 -9.64 -3.86
CA LEU A 235 7.26 -10.37 -4.98
C LEU A 235 8.02 -10.15 -6.30
N ALA A 236 8.68 -9.00 -6.46
CA ALA A 236 9.41 -8.65 -7.68
C ALA A 236 10.80 -9.29 -7.75
N ALA A 237 11.39 -9.62 -6.59
CA ALA A 237 12.72 -10.25 -6.49
C ALA A 237 12.67 -11.75 -6.81
#